data_06d2a90b8cd3d1906ca21336c00d4390
#
_entry.id   06d2a90b8cd3d1906ca21336c00d4390
#
_cell.length_a   1.000
_cell.length_b   1.000
_cell.length_c   1.000
_cell.angle_alpha   90.00
_cell.angle_beta   90.00
_cell.angle_gamma   90.00
#
_symmetry.space_group_name_H-M   'P 1'
#
loop_
_entity.id
_entity.type
_entity.pdbx_description
1 polymer ?
#
loop_
_entity_poly.entity_id
_entity_poly.type
_entity_poly.pdbx_seq_one_letter_code
_entity_poly.pdbx_strand_id
1 'polypeptide(L)'
;MEEVVLPKLINRFIAKILDFFIMLIFAYPLQFVFSPLPDLVAMAYILSSDAFPHGRSLGKRMLHLKVINSETKKSCNLKQSIIRNVPFGLLIFFRLFPASFGSIFTILLALPFIGLEIYFLVTLDTQKRLGDVIADTCVVEADDHDQEKLVEQEKKSAQN
;
A
#
# COMPACT_ATOMS: atom_id res chain seq x y z
N MET A 1 2.50 20.44 -19.03
CA MET A 1 1.70 19.45 -18.25
C MET A 1 2.51 18.17 -18.31
N GLU A 2 3.08 17.73 -17.18
CA GLU A 2 3.77 16.45 -17.16
C GLU A 2 2.75 15.35 -17.43
N GLU A 3 2.97 14.56 -18.46
CA GLU A 3 2.16 13.37 -18.75
C GLU A 3 2.34 12.38 -17.57
N VAL A 4 1.26 12.13 -16.88
CA VAL A 4 1.24 11.14 -15.79
C VAL A 4 1.25 9.75 -16.40
N VAL A 5 2.41 9.11 -16.42
CA VAL A 5 2.55 7.74 -16.93
C VAL A 5 1.93 6.77 -15.93
N LEU A 6 0.86 6.09 -16.34
CA LEU A 6 0.22 5.06 -15.52
C LEU A 6 1.03 3.76 -15.60
N PRO A 7 1.39 3.17 -14.46
CA PRO A 7 2.16 1.94 -14.43
C PRO A 7 1.32 0.76 -14.92
N LYS A 8 1.98 -0.21 -15.55
CA LYS A 8 1.35 -1.48 -15.91
C LYS A 8 0.75 -2.16 -14.68
N LEU A 9 -0.46 -2.72 -14.82
CA LEU A 9 -1.14 -3.44 -13.72
C LEU A 9 -0.26 -4.50 -13.06
N ILE A 10 0.53 -5.20 -13.86
CA ILE A 10 1.46 -6.24 -13.37
C ILE A 10 2.48 -5.68 -12.38
N ASN A 11 3.05 -4.50 -12.64
CA ASN A 11 4.04 -3.87 -11.75
C ASN A 11 3.41 -3.49 -10.40
N ARG A 12 2.15 -3.01 -10.41
CA ARG A 12 1.41 -2.69 -9.18
C ARG A 12 1.11 -3.95 -8.36
N PHE A 13 0.81 -5.06 -9.03
CA PHE A 13 0.58 -6.35 -8.39
C PHE A 13 1.87 -6.91 -7.78
N ILE A 14 2.96 -6.90 -8.54
CA ILE A 14 4.27 -7.35 -8.04
C ILE A 14 4.72 -6.50 -6.84
N ALA A 15 4.54 -5.16 -6.89
CA ALA A 15 4.83 -4.29 -5.75
C ALA A 15 4.08 -4.72 -4.49
N LYS A 16 2.79 -5.08 -4.62
CA LYS A 16 1.97 -5.52 -3.48
C LYS A 16 2.42 -6.88 -2.94
N ILE A 17 2.81 -7.81 -3.81
CA ILE A 17 3.40 -9.10 -3.42
C ILE A 17 4.70 -8.88 -2.64
N LEU A 18 5.59 -8.01 -3.14
CA LEU A 18 6.83 -7.67 -2.45
C LEU A 18 6.57 -7.06 -1.06
N ASP A 19 5.63 -6.12 -0.96
CA ASP A 19 5.22 -5.56 0.33
C ASP A 19 4.70 -6.64 1.29
N PHE A 20 3.93 -7.61 0.79
CA PHE A 20 3.43 -8.73 1.57
C PHE A 20 4.57 -9.63 2.07
N PHE A 21 5.55 -9.96 1.22
CA PHE A 21 6.72 -10.73 1.66
C PHE A 21 7.56 -9.98 2.69
N ILE A 22 7.80 -8.70 2.49
CA ILE A 22 8.52 -7.86 3.46
C ILE A 22 7.78 -7.86 4.80
N MET A 23 6.46 -7.66 4.78
CA MET A 23 5.62 -7.73 5.97
C MET A 23 5.74 -9.09 6.69
N LEU A 24 5.71 -10.20 5.94
CA LEU A 24 5.87 -11.54 6.52
C LEU A 24 7.23 -11.70 7.21
N ILE A 25 8.31 -11.26 6.58
CA ILE A 25 9.67 -11.36 7.15
C ILE A 25 9.77 -10.62 8.49
N PHE A 26 9.15 -9.45 8.60
CA PHE A 26 9.18 -8.65 9.83
C PHE A 26 8.15 -9.10 10.87
N ALA A 27 6.97 -9.52 10.45
CA ALA A 27 5.89 -9.91 11.36
C ALA A 27 6.08 -11.34 11.90
N TYR A 28 6.56 -12.29 11.08
CA TYR A 28 6.64 -13.69 11.46
C TYR A 28 7.45 -13.96 12.75
N PRO A 29 8.63 -13.36 12.96
CA PRO A 29 9.39 -13.58 14.19
C PRO A 29 8.67 -13.10 15.46
N LEU A 30 7.78 -12.13 15.34
CA LEU A 30 7.06 -11.54 16.47
C LEU A 30 6.01 -12.49 17.08
N GLN A 31 5.60 -13.54 16.36
CA GLN A 31 4.69 -14.55 16.90
C GLN A 31 5.27 -15.30 18.12
N PHE A 32 6.60 -15.37 18.23
CA PHE A 32 7.27 -15.98 19.37
C PHE A 32 7.28 -15.09 20.64
N VAL A 33 6.96 -13.80 20.48
CA VAL A 33 6.92 -12.84 21.59
C VAL A 33 5.52 -12.76 22.18
N PHE A 34 4.53 -12.50 21.34
CA PHE A 34 3.13 -12.34 21.77
C PHE A 34 2.18 -12.55 20.59
N SER A 35 1.22 -13.47 20.72
CA SER A 35 0.38 -13.93 19.63
C SER A 35 -0.30 -12.83 18.78
N PRO A 36 -0.93 -11.77 19.33
CA PRO A 36 -1.56 -10.72 18.49
C PRO A 36 -0.55 -9.72 17.90
N LEU A 37 0.71 -9.70 18.33
CA LEU A 37 1.69 -8.71 17.90
C LEU A 37 1.98 -8.74 16.38
N PRO A 38 2.14 -9.89 15.72
CA PRO A 38 2.34 -9.95 14.28
C PRO A 38 1.21 -9.30 13.49
N ASP A 39 -0.04 -9.57 13.86
CA ASP A 39 -1.21 -9.03 13.18
C ASP A 39 -1.35 -7.52 13.39
N LEU A 40 -1.03 -7.01 14.58
CA LEU A 40 -1.00 -5.57 14.88
C LEU A 40 0.07 -4.84 14.05
N VAL A 41 1.29 -5.41 13.99
CA VAL A 41 2.39 -4.84 13.21
C VAL A 41 2.07 -4.90 11.71
N ALA A 42 1.51 -6.02 11.23
CA ALA A 42 1.09 -6.17 9.84
C ALA A 42 0.00 -5.15 9.47
N MET A 43 -0.99 -4.95 10.34
CA MET A 43 -2.05 -3.95 10.14
C MET A 43 -1.47 -2.54 10.11
N ALA A 44 -0.63 -2.17 11.07
CA ALA A 44 0.01 -0.87 11.11
C ALA A 44 0.88 -0.62 9.86
N TYR A 45 1.65 -1.61 9.42
CA TYR A 45 2.44 -1.52 8.19
C TYR A 45 1.56 -1.31 6.96
N ILE A 46 0.53 -2.13 6.76
CA ILE A 46 -0.34 -2.03 5.59
C ILE A 46 -1.04 -0.68 5.54
N LEU A 47 -1.59 -0.21 6.66
CA LEU A 47 -2.30 1.06 6.72
C LEU A 47 -1.39 2.27 6.45
N SER A 48 -0.13 2.21 6.88
CA SER A 48 0.82 3.31 6.72
C SER A 48 1.75 3.18 5.52
N SER A 49 1.79 2.04 4.84
CA SER A 49 2.79 1.71 3.82
C SER A 49 2.94 2.73 2.70
N ASP A 50 1.83 3.34 2.29
CA ASP A 50 1.83 4.33 1.21
C ASP A 50 2.10 5.77 1.68
N ALA A 51 2.18 5.98 3.00
CA ALA A 51 2.57 7.26 3.61
C ALA A 51 4.08 7.35 3.91
N PHE A 52 4.84 6.26 3.69
CA PHE A 52 6.30 6.32 3.81
C PHE A 52 6.88 7.40 2.91
N PRO A 53 8.11 7.87 3.18
CA PRO A 53 8.71 8.99 2.46
C PRO A 53 8.46 8.91 0.95
N HIS A 54 7.93 10.00 0.39
CA HIS A 54 7.61 10.15 -1.03
C HIS A 54 6.40 9.34 -1.55
N GLY A 55 5.52 8.87 -0.66
CA GLY A 55 4.32 8.11 -1.07
C GLY A 55 4.64 6.71 -1.61
N ARG A 56 5.69 6.07 -1.11
CA ARG A 56 6.18 4.79 -1.63
C ARG A 56 6.33 3.76 -0.51
N SER A 57 5.61 2.63 -0.60
CA SER A 57 5.93 1.44 0.18
C SER A 57 7.27 0.83 -0.29
N LEU A 58 7.83 -0.08 0.50
CA LEU A 58 9.10 -0.72 0.15
C LEU A 58 9.01 -1.49 -1.19
N GLY A 59 7.94 -2.24 -1.43
CA GLY A 59 7.72 -2.94 -2.70
C GLY A 59 7.53 -1.99 -3.88
N LYS A 60 6.85 -0.87 -3.68
CA LYS A 60 6.69 0.18 -4.71
C LYS A 60 8.01 0.90 -5.02
N ARG A 61 8.86 1.08 -4.02
CA ARG A 61 10.20 1.64 -4.21
C ARG A 61 11.04 0.79 -5.15
N MET A 62 10.99 -0.54 -4.99
CA MET A 62 11.73 -1.47 -5.84
C MET A 62 11.29 -1.45 -7.32
N LEU A 63 10.06 -1.07 -7.58
CA LEU A 63 9.47 -1.01 -8.93
C LEU A 63 9.27 0.43 -9.45
N HIS A 64 9.94 1.41 -8.86
CA HIS A 64 9.85 2.83 -9.24
C HIS A 64 8.41 3.35 -9.32
N LEU A 65 7.55 2.93 -8.37
CA LEU A 65 6.16 3.37 -8.29
C LEU A 65 6.00 4.35 -7.13
N LYS A 66 5.14 5.36 -7.31
CA LYS A 66 4.73 6.28 -6.25
C LYS A 66 3.23 6.48 -6.22
N VAL A 67 2.73 6.81 -5.04
CA VAL A 67 1.32 7.16 -4.84
C VAL A 67 1.22 8.66 -4.68
N ILE A 68 0.37 9.27 -5.48
CA ILE A 68 0.10 10.70 -5.43
C ILE A 68 -1.40 10.96 -5.26
N ASN A 69 -1.73 12.10 -4.71
CA ASN A 69 -3.09 12.61 -4.73
C ASN A 69 -3.48 12.97 -6.18
N SER A 70 -4.67 12.58 -6.61
CA SER A 70 -5.12 12.77 -7.99
C SER A 70 -5.25 14.23 -8.40
N GLU A 71 -5.65 15.10 -7.46
CA GLU A 71 -5.86 16.53 -7.71
C GLU A 71 -4.57 17.35 -7.52
N THR A 72 -3.97 17.25 -6.33
CA THR A 72 -2.83 18.09 -5.94
C THR A 72 -1.49 17.62 -6.47
N LYS A 73 -1.41 16.39 -7.01
CA LYS A 73 -0.18 15.71 -7.47
C LYS A 73 0.91 15.58 -6.38
N LYS A 74 0.60 15.89 -5.12
CA LYS A 74 1.51 15.70 -3.99
C LYS A 74 1.57 14.24 -3.57
N SER A 75 2.67 13.84 -2.93
CA SER A 75 2.82 12.51 -2.36
C SER A 75 1.69 12.16 -1.39
N CYS A 76 1.30 10.89 -1.37
CA CYS A 76 0.26 10.37 -0.48
C CYS A 76 0.59 10.66 0.99
N ASN A 77 -0.36 11.21 1.73
CA ASN A 77 -0.22 11.44 3.16
C ASN A 77 -0.74 10.24 3.98
N LEU A 78 -0.49 10.25 5.29
CA LEU A 78 -0.89 9.14 6.18
C LEU A 78 -2.42 8.90 6.18
N LYS A 79 -3.23 9.97 6.16
CA LYS A 79 -4.68 9.85 6.13
C LYS A 79 -5.15 9.14 4.85
N GLN A 80 -4.62 9.53 3.70
CA GLN A 80 -4.92 8.90 2.42
C GLN A 80 -4.44 7.45 2.37
N SER A 81 -3.24 7.17 2.91
CA SER A 81 -2.71 5.81 3.01
C SER A 81 -3.63 4.90 3.84
N ILE A 82 -4.09 5.38 4.99
CA ILE A 82 -5.03 4.63 5.83
C ILE A 82 -6.32 4.37 5.06
N ILE A 83 -6.98 5.42 4.53
CA ILE A 83 -8.26 5.29 3.85
C ILE A 83 -8.20 4.28 2.71
N ARG A 84 -7.18 4.34 1.86
CA ARG A 84 -7.05 3.44 0.71
C ARG A 84 -6.72 1.99 1.10
N ASN A 85 -6.09 1.78 2.25
CA ASN A 85 -5.71 0.45 2.73
C ASN A 85 -6.66 -0.10 3.83
N VAL A 86 -7.69 0.67 4.24
CA VAL A 86 -8.71 0.19 5.20
C VAL A 86 -9.27 -1.19 4.85
N PRO A 87 -9.64 -1.49 3.60
CA PRO A 87 -10.18 -2.80 3.28
C PRO A 87 -9.22 -3.95 3.60
N PHE A 88 -7.91 -3.78 3.32
CA PHE A 88 -6.90 -4.77 3.67
C PHE A 88 -6.64 -4.83 5.18
N GLY A 89 -6.62 -3.66 5.84
CA GLY A 89 -6.50 -3.57 7.30
C GLY A 89 -7.64 -4.27 8.01
N LEU A 90 -8.86 -4.18 7.48
CA LEU A 90 -10.05 -4.83 8.03
C LEU A 90 -9.93 -6.36 7.99
N LEU A 91 -9.37 -6.93 6.92
CA LEU A 91 -9.13 -8.38 6.81
C LEU A 91 -8.16 -8.86 7.90
N ILE A 92 -7.10 -8.08 8.19
CA ILE A 92 -6.15 -8.42 9.26
C ILE A 92 -6.81 -8.21 10.63
N PHE A 93 -7.61 -7.17 10.80
CA PHE A 93 -8.33 -6.91 12.04
C PHE A 93 -9.19 -8.10 12.49
N PHE A 94 -9.89 -8.76 11.57
CA PHE A 94 -10.68 -9.94 11.90
C PHE A 94 -9.84 -11.14 12.36
N ARG A 95 -8.57 -11.21 12.01
CA ARG A 95 -7.64 -12.24 12.51
C ARG A 95 -7.30 -12.08 14.01
N LEU A 96 -7.53 -10.90 14.59
CA LEU A 96 -7.33 -10.67 16.02
C LEU A 96 -8.39 -11.37 16.89
N PHE A 97 -9.51 -11.77 16.29
CA PHE A 97 -10.54 -12.54 16.98
C PHE A 97 -10.18 -14.04 17.05
N PRO A 98 -10.81 -14.80 17.98
CA PRO A 98 -10.60 -16.24 18.07
C PRO A 98 -10.75 -16.94 16.72
N ALA A 99 -9.88 -17.92 16.44
CA ALA A 99 -9.70 -18.54 15.12
C ALA A 99 -11.02 -19.00 14.46
N SER A 100 -12.00 -19.48 15.23
CA SER A 100 -13.29 -19.92 14.72
C SER A 100 -14.10 -18.80 14.08
N PHE A 101 -14.17 -17.63 14.71
CA PHE A 101 -14.91 -16.47 14.18
C PHE A 101 -14.06 -15.67 13.21
N GLY A 102 -12.80 -15.40 13.55
CA GLY A 102 -11.90 -14.57 12.74
C GLY A 102 -11.69 -15.11 11.34
N SER A 103 -11.48 -16.42 11.20
CA SER A 103 -11.27 -17.05 9.88
C SER A 103 -12.52 -16.99 9.00
N ILE A 104 -13.72 -17.26 9.56
CA ILE A 104 -14.97 -17.20 8.81
C ILE A 104 -15.23 -15.77 8.30
N PHE A 105 -15.12 -14.77 9.17
CA PHE A 105 -15.30 -13.37 8.78
C PHE A 105 -14.26 -12.91 7.76
N THR A 106 -12.99 -13.31 7.93
CA THR A 106 -11.94 -12.98 6.97
C THR A 106 -12.26 -13.55 5.59
N ILE A 107 -12.67 -14.81 5.47
CA ILE A 107 -13.02 -15.43 4.18
C ILE A 107 -14.27 -14.78 3.59
N LEU A 108 -15.31 -14.57 4.41
CA LEU A 108 -16.58 -13.97 3.97
C LEU A 108 -16.41 -12.56 3.41
N LEU A 109 -15.49 -11.78 3.99
CA LEU A 109 -15.18 -10.42 3.52
C LEU A 109 -14.14 -10.40 2.40
N ALA A 110 -13.16 -11.32 2.41
CA ALA A 110 -12.11 -11.34 1.40
C ALA A 110 -12.66 -11.64 0.00
N LEU A 111 -13.60 -12.60 -0.13
CA LEU A 111 -14.15 -12.99 -1.43
C LEU A 111 -14.86 -11.84 -2.16
N PRO A 112 -15.88 -11.15 -1.57
CA PRO A 112 -16.51 -10.02 -2.24
C PRO A 112 -15.56 -8.84 -2.44
N PHE A 113 -14.60 -8.64 -1.52
CA PHE A 113 -13.61 -7.58 -1.64
C PHE A 113 -12.67 -7.83 -2.83
N ILE A 114 -12.16 -9.05 -3.01
CA ILE A 114 -11.34 -9.43 -4.17
C ILE A 114 -12.15 -9.27 -5.46
N GLY A 115 -13.42 -9.67 -5.45
CA GLY A 115 -14.31 -9.49 -6.59
C GLY A 115 -14.49 -8.01 -6.97
N LEU A 116 -14.70 -7.15 -5.99
CA LEU A 116 -14.78 -5.69 -6.20
C LEU A 116 -13.46 -5.11 -6.73
N GLU A 117 -12.33 -5.48 -6.16
CA GLU A 117 -11.01 -5.02 -6.63
C GLU A 117 -10.80 -5.40 -8.11
N ILE A 118 -11.09 -6.66 -8.48
CA ILE A 118 -10.99 -7.12 -9.87
C ILE A 118 -11.97 -6.34 -10.77
N TYR A 119 -13.22 -6.16 -10.33
CA TYR A 119 -14.22 -5.41 -11.07
C TYR A 119 -13.75 -3.97 -11.35
N PHE A 120 -13.27 -3.26 -10.33
CA PHE A 120 -12.76 -1.89 -10.50
C PHE A 120 -11.54 -1.83 -11.43
N LEU A 121 -10.63 -2.81 -11.34
CA LEU A 121 -9.45 -2.88 -12.20
C LEU A 121 -9.80 -3.12 -13.69
N VAL A 122 -10.86 -3.87 -13.96
CA VAL A 122 -11.27 -4.20 -15.33
C VAL A 122 -12.18 -3.13 -15.92
N THR A 123 -13.07 -2.53 -15.10
CA THR A 123 -14.13 -1.64 -15.59
C THR A 123 -13.67 -0.18 -15.68
N LEU A 124 -12.74 0.26 -14.82
CA LEU A 124 -12.26 1.64 -14.83
C LEU A 124 -11.07 1.79 -15.79
N ASP A 125 -11.21 2.62 -16.82
CA ASP A 125 -10.13 2.98 -17.76
C ASP A 125 -8.91 3.58 -17.07
N THR A 126 -9.11 4.19 -15.90
CA THR A 126 -8.05 4.77 -15.06
C THR A 126 -7.27 3.76 -14.25
N GLN A 127 -7.63 2.47 -14.31
CA GLN A 127 -7.00 1.37 -13.54
C GLN A 127 -6.87 1.67 -12.03
N LYS A 128 -7.77 2.48 -11.48
CA LYS A 128 -7.81 2.79 -10.05
C LYS A 128 -8.46 1.63 -9.28
N ARG A 129 -7.90 1.30 -8.12
CA ARG A 129 -8.52 0.36 -7.17
C ARG A 129 -9.62 1.06 -6.39
N LEU A 130 -10.50 0.30 -5.75
CA LEU A 130 -11.53 0.84 -4.87
C LEU A 130 -10.95 1.82 -3.83
N GLY A 131 -9.89 1.42 -3.15
CA GLY A 131 -9.20 2.27 -2.17
C GLY A 131 -8.58 3.53 -2.79
N ASP A 132 -8.09 3.48 -4.03
CA ASP A 132 -7.55 4.64 -4.75
C ASP A 132 -8.65 5.66 -5.06
N VAL A 133 -9.85 5.19 -5.41
CA VAL A 133 -11.02 6.03 -5.69
C VAL A 133 -11.49 6.74 -4.42
N ILE A 134 -11.63 6.00 -3.31
CA ILE A 134 -12.12 6.56 -2.04
C ILE A 134 -11.13 7.56 -1.43
N ALA A 135 -9.83 7.35 -1.64
CA ALA A 135 -8.77 8.22 -1.10
C ALA A 135 -8.32 9.34 -2.05
N ASP A 136 -8.94 9.49 -3.23
CA ASP A 136 -8.55 10.44 -4.28
C ASP A 136 -7.06 10.34 -4.63
N THR A 137 -6.57 9.13 -4.81
CA THR A 137 -5.17 8.86 -5.12
C THR A 137 -5.02 8.11 -6.44
N CYS A 138 -3.83 8.18 -7.00
CA CYS A 138 -3.42 7.33 -8.12
C CYS A 138 -1.98 6.85 -7.95
N VAL A 139 -1.69 5.71 -8.55
CA VAL A 139 -0.32 5.17 -8.62
C VAL A 139 0.26 5.58 -9.95
N VAL A 140 1.47 6.14 -9.92
CA VAL A 140 2.21 6.60 -11.09
C VAL A 140 3.62 6.02 -11.09
N GLU A 141 4.26 5.98 -12.26
CA GLU A 141 5.67 5.70 -12.34
C GLU A 141 6.46 6.91 -11.80
N ALA A 142 7.51 6.63 -11.06
CA ALA A 142 8.38 7.67 -10.52
C ALA A 142 9.44 8.00 -11.57
N ASP A 143 9.56 9.26 -11.96
CA ASP A 143 10.63 9.71 -12.83
C ASP A 143 12.00 9.58 -12.16
N ASP A 144 13.04 9.26 -12.95
CA ASP A 144 14.42 9.17 -12.48
C ASP A 144 14.92 10.52 -11.89
N HIS A 145 14.44 11.64 -12.37
CA HIS A 145 14.69 12.96 -11.80
C HIS A 145 14.19 13.13 -10.35
N ASP A 146 13.14 12.42 -9.96
CA ASP A 146 12.68 12.40 -8.58
C ASP A 146 13.69 11.67 -7.66
N GLN A 147 14.40 10.67 -8.18
CA GLN A 147 15.45 9.94 -7.45
C GLN A 147 16.67 10.83 -7.18
N GLU A 148 17.12 11.58 -8.18
CA GLU A 148 18.26 12.50 -8.02
C GLU A 148 17.98 13.59 -6.97
N LYS A 149 16.79 14.20 -7.01
CA LYS A 149 16.36 15.19 -6.01
C LYS A 149 16.33 14.62 -4.59
N LEU A 150 15.96 13.35 -4.44
CA LEU A 150 15.90 12.65 -3.16
C LEU A 150 17.29 12.40 -2.60
N VAL A 151 18.20 11.88 -3.43
CA VAL A 151 19.59 11.63 -3.06
C VAL A 151 20.29 12.96 -2.70
N GLU A 152 19.96 14.03 -3.38
CA GLU A 152 20.52 15.35 -3.09
C GLU A 152 19.97 15.96 -1.78
N GLN A 153 18.70 15.75 -1.48
CA GLN A 153 18.11 16.15 -0.19
C GLN A 153 18.64 15.33 0.99
N GLU A 154 18.81 14.02 0.83
CA GLU A 154 19.42 13.17 1.86
C GLU A 154 20.88 13.57 2.12
N LYS A 155 21.65 13.88 1.07
CA LYS A 155 23.02 14.39 1.22
C LYS A 155 23.08 15.75 1.94
N LYS A 156 22.15 16.66 1.66
CA LYS A 156 22.07 17.97 2.35
C LYS A 156 21.66 17.84 3.81
N SER A 157 20.77 16.89 4.14
CA SER A 157 20.37 16.63 5.53
C SER A 157 21.44 15.91 6.36
N ALA A 158 22.33 15.17 5.72
CA ALA A 158 23.45 14.48 6.39
C ALA A 158 24.68 15.39 6.62
N GLN A 159 24.71 16.58 6.01
CA GLN A 159 25.78 17.56 6.14
C GLN A 159 25.49 18.69 7.14
N ASN A 160 24.27 18.75 7.70
CA ASN A 160 23.84 19.65 8.77
C ASN A 160 23.70 18.88 10.10
#